data_858fc618f893a3e30afcb5d4115e640f
#
_entry.id   858fc618f893a3e30afcb5d4115e640f
#
_cell.length_a   1.000
_cell.length_b   1.000
_cell.length_c   1.000
_cell.angle_alpha   90.00
_cell.angle_beta   90.00
_cell.angle_gamma   90.00
#
_symmetry.space_group_name_H-M   'P 1'
#
loop_
_entity.id
_entity.type
_entity.pdbx_description
1 polymer ?
#
loop_
_entity_poly.entity_id
_entity_poly.type
_entity_poly.pdbx_seq_one_letter_code
_entity_poly.pdbx_strand_id
1 'polypeptide(L)'
;MIKLNKKISSQTFWVLSCTWGILMTLVGLVTTCILLCGGYRPKRNQYSWYFEIGENWGGLELGCMCLTSKNPSQHTLNHEFGHQIQNCVYGPFMVLITLASAARYHYRNWSRKHKPNVTLPPYDSIWFEGEATKIGNYYKGE
;
A
#
# COMPACT_ATOMS: atom_id res chain seq x y z
N MET A 1 8.04 -1.85 15.09
CA MET A 1 8.40 -0.69 14.24
C MET A 1 9.69 -1.00 13.49
N ILE A 2 9.68 -0.87 12.17
CA ILE A 2 10.84 -1.16 11.31
C ILE A 2 11.90 -0.08 11.52
N LYS A 3 13.16 -0.49 11.80
CA LYS A 3 14.29 0.45 11.86
C LYS A 3 14.81 0.68 10.45
N LEU A 4 14.69 1.90 9.95
CA LEU A 4 15.13 2.30 8.61
C LEU A 4 16.62 2.65 8.57
N ASN A 5 17.48 1.67 8.85
CA ASN A 5 18.93 1.90 8.82
C ASN A 5 19.52 1.81 7.41
N LYS A 6 18.86 1.11 6.50
CA LYS A 6 19.33 0.92 5.10
C LYS A 6 18.15 0.56 4.19
N LYS A 7 18.14 1.14 2.98
CA LYS A 7 17.20 0.73 1.93
C LYS A 7 17.56 -0.67 1.43
N ILE A 8 16.56 -1.54 1.29
CA ILE A 8 16.78 -2.83 0.61
C ILE A 8 16.93 -2.59 -0.89
N SER A 9 17.66 -3.48 -1.58
CA SER A 9 17.78 -3.41 -3.02
C SER A 9 16.51 -3.87 -3.72
N SER A 10 16.37 -3.54 -5.01
CA SER A 10 15.25 -4.05 -5.82
C SER A 10 15.22 -5.57 -5.88
N GLN A 11 16.38 -6.22 -5.96
CA GLN A 11 16.46 -7.69 -5.94
C GLN A 11 15.96 -8.26 -4.60
N THR A 12 16.39 -7.69 -3.48
CA THR A 12 15.93 -8.10 -2.15
C THR A 12 14.42 -7.91 -2.01
N PHE A 13 13.88 -6.78 -2.50
CA PHE A 13 12.44 -6.54 -2.53
C PHE A 13 11.69 -7.67 -3.25
N TRP A 14 12.12 -8.04 -4.44
CA TRP A 14 11.46 -9.08 -5.23
C TRP A 14 11.60 -10.47 -4.60
N VAL A 15 12.77 -10.82 -4.09
CA VAL A 15 12.96 -12.10 -3.38
C VAL A 15 12.04 -12.20 -2.17
N LEU A 16 12.00 -11.19 -1.32
CA LEU A 16 11.14 -11.19 -0.13
C LEU A 16 9.65 -11.16 -0.48
N SER A 17 9.24 -10.38 -1.47
CA SER A 17 7.84 -10.35 -1.93
C SER A 17 7.38 -11.71 -2.48
N CYS A 18 8.24 -12.41 -3.22
CA CYS A 18 7.92 -13.70 -3.85
C CYS A 18 8.14 -14.91 -2.92
N THR A 19 8.70 -14.75 -1.74
CA THR A 19 8.92 -15.82 -0.76
C THR A 19 8.15 -15.55 0.52
N TRP A 20 8.65 -14.67 1.38
CA TRP A 20 8.07 -14.35 2.67
C TRP A 20 6.73 -13.60 2.57
N GLY A 21 6.63 -12.61 1.66
CA GLY A 21 5.42 -11.83 1.38
C GLY A 21 4.51 -12.44 0.31
N ILE A 22 4.64 -13.74 0.03
CA ILE A 22 4.01 -14.40 -1.12
C ILE A 22 2.48 -14.30 -1.12
N LEU A 23 1.82 -14.31 0.04
CA LEU A 23 0.36 -14.30 0.12
C LEU A 23 -0.23 -13.04 -0.52
N MET A 24 0.25 -11.86 -0.13
CA MET A 24 -0.19 -10.60 -0.72
C MET A 24 0.27 -10.48 -2.17
N THR A 25 1.47 -10.95 -2.47
CA THR A 25 2.02 -10.93 -3.84
C THR A 25 1.20 -11.79 -4.81
N LEU A 26 0.71 -12.95 -4.40
CA LEU A 26 -0.21 -13.76 -5.23
C LEU A 26 -1.52 -13.03 -5.52
N VAL A 27 -2.12 -12.39 -4.52
CA VAL A 27 -3.31 -11.54 -4.73
C VAL A 27 -3.02 -10.42 -5.73
N GLY A 28 -1.89 -9.74 -5.60
CA GLY A 28 -1.45 -8.69 -6.52
C GLY A 28 -1.20 -9.19 -7.94
N LEU A 29 -0.59 -10.37 -8.10
CA LEU A 29 -0.34 -10.96 -9.43
C LEU A 29 -1.66 -11.37 -10.12
N VAL A 30 -2.58 -12.01 -9.40
CA VAL A 30 -3.91 -12.34 -9.93
C VAL A 30 -4.66 -11.08 -10.34
N THR A 31 -4.65 -10.05 -9.48
CA THR A 31 -5.25 -8.75 -9.77
C THR A 31 -4.61 -8.11 -11.00
N THR A 32 -3.28 -8.15 -11.12
CA THR A 32 -2.55 -7.66 -12.31
C THR A 32 -3.03 -8.35 -13.58
N CYS A 33 -3.14 -9.69 -13.58
CA CYS A 33 -3.64 -10.44 -14.75
C CYS A 33 -5.06 -10.02 -15.14
N ILE A 34 -5.97 -9.90 -14.17
CA ILE A 34 -7.35 -9.47 -14.40
C ILE A 34 -7.39 -8.07 -15.03
N LEU A 35 -6.62 -7.13 -14.49
CA LEU A 35 -6.58 -5.75 -14.98
C LEU A 35 -5.98 -5.63 -16.37
N LEU A 36 -4.92 -6.38 -16.66
CA LEU A 36 -4.33 -6.43 -18.00
C LEU A 36 -5.33 -6.99 -19.02
N CYS A 37 -6.07 -8.05 -18.68
CA CYS A 37 -7.15 -8.59 -19.52
C CYS A 37 -8.28 -7.55 -19.71
N GLY A 38 -8.55 -6.71 -18.72
CA GLY A 38 -9.49 -5.60 -18.79
C GLY A 38 -8.97 -4.36 -19.54
N GLY A 39 -7.77 -4.41 -20.11
CA GLY A 39 -7.18 -3.31 -20.89
C GLY A 39 -6.50 -2.20 -20.05
N TYR A 40 -6.42 -2.38 -18.73
CA TYR A 40 -5.70 -1.43 -17.88
C TYR A 40 -4.19 -1.51 -18.13
N ARG A 41 -3.50 -0.39 -17.99
CA ARG A 41 -2.05 -0.31 -18.17
C ARG A 41 -1.34 -0.04 -16.84
N PRO A 42 -0.33 -0.85 -16.47
CA PRO A 42 0.46 -0.61 -15.26
C PRO A 42 1.37 0.60 -15.45
N LYS A 43 1.56 1.34 -14.36
CA LYS A 43 2.55 2.42 -14.24
C LYS A 43 3.60 2.02 -13.22
N ARG A 44 4.83 2.50 -13.38
CA ARG A 44 5.93 2.16 -12.48
C ARG A 44 5.95 3.05 -11.24
N ASN A 45 6.20 2.44 -10.09
CA ASN A 45 6.47 3.14 -8.83
C ASN A 45 7.62 2.44 -8.09
N GLN A 46 8.77 3.09 -7.96
CA GLN A 46 9.95 2.54 -7.31
C GLN A 46 10.36 1.16 -7.90
N TYR A 47 10.29 0.08 -7.09
CA TYR A 47 10.61 -1.29 -7.49
C TYR A 47 9.42 -2.07 -8.05
N SER A 48 8.20 -1.52 -7.99
CA SER A 48 6.94 -2.16 -8.27
C SER A 48 6.15 -1.43 -9.37
N TRP A 49 4.89 -1.79 -9.52
CA TRP A 49 3.95 -1.09 -10.40
C TRP A 49 2.63 -0.84 -9.70
N TYR A 50 1.82 0.04 -10.30
CA TYR A 50 0.48 0.34 -9.84
C TYR A 50 -0.49 0.48 -10.99
N PHE A 51 -1.78 0.33 -10.69
CA PHE A 51 -2.87 0.59 -11.61
C PHE A 51 -3.77 1.68 -11.05
N GLU A 52 -4.21 2.57 -11.93
CA GLU A 52 -5.18 3.59 -11.60
C GLU A 52 -6.60 3.09 -11.86
N ILE A 53 -7.43 3.01 -10.82
CA ILE A 53 -8.79 2.48 -10.86
C ILE A 53 -9.74 3.42 -10.11
N GLY A 54 -10.84 3.83 -10.78
CA GLY A 54 -11.84 4.67 -10.14
C GLY A 54 -11.31 6.06 -9.77
N GLU A 55 -12.07 6.77 -8.96
CA GLU A 55 -11.78 8.15 -8.58
C GLU A 55 -12.07 8.39 -7.09
N ASN A 56 -11.40 9.39 -6.50
CA ASN A 56 -11.68 9.89 -5.15
C ASN A 56 -11.55 8.86 -4.01
N TRP A 57 -10.55 7.98 -4.10
CA TRP A 57 -10.16 7.09 -3.02
C TRP A 57 -8.63 7.09 -2.86
N GLY A 58 -8.08 6.40 -1.88
CA GLY A 58 -6.63 6.39 -1.63
C GLY A 58 -5.88 5.40 -2.51
N GLY A 59 -5.26 4.44 -1.86
CA GLY A 59 -4.57 3.32 -2.47
C GLY A 59 -4.84 2.03 -1.71
N LEU A 60 -4.37 0.94 -2.29
CA LEU A 60 -4.42 -0.40 -1.71
C LEU A 60 -3.19 -1.18 -2.15
N GLU A 61 -2.34 -1.51 -1.21
CA GLU A 61 -1.19 -2.39 -1.42
C GLU A 61 -1.65 -3.84 -1.62
N LEU A 62 -1.05 -4.52 -2.60
CA LEU A 62 -1.25 -5.93 -2.90
C LEU A 62 0.11 -6.61 -3.17
N GLY A 63 0.99 -6.61 -2.19
CA GLY A 63 2.32 -7.23 -2.26
C GLY A 63 3.28 -6.53 -3.21
N CYS A 64 3.48 -7.05 -4.40
CA CYS A 64 4.40 -6.48 -5.38
C CYS A 64 3.79 -5.35 -6.24
N MET A 65 2.51 -5.02 -6.06
CA MET A 65 1.81 -3.98 -6.81
C MET A 65 0.85 -3.22 -5.90
N CYS A 66 0.33 -2.10 -6.36
CA CYS A 66 -0.78 -1.42 -5.68
C CYS A 66 -1.83 -0.89 -6.65
N LEU A 67 -3.01 -0.66 -6.12
CA LEU A 67 -4.10 0.03 -6.78
C LEU A 67 -4.20 1.44 -6.23
N THR A 68 -4.53 2.41 -7.08
CA THR A 68 -4.75 3.79 -6.65
C THR A 68 -5.95 4.39 -7.40
N SER A 69 -6.49 5.49 -6.88
CA SER A 69 -7.39 6.33 -7.68
C SER A 69 -6.62 6.94 -8.86
N LYS A 70 -7.35 7.42 -9.86
CA LYS A 70 -6.75 8.16 -10.98
C LYS A 70 -5.97 9.39 -10.49
N ASN A 71 -4.83 9.65 -11.13
CA ASN A 71 -3.93 10.75 -10.83
C ASN A 71 -3.52 10.80 -9.33
N PRO A 72 -2.95 9.72 -8.78
CA PRO A 72 -2.56 9.66 -7.37
C PRO A 72 -1.48 10.71 -7.06
N SER A 73 -1.55 11.29 -5.88
CA SER A 73 -0.47 12.15 -5.40
C SER A 73 0.82 11.35 -5.18
N GLN A 74 1.96 12.03 -5.23
CA GLN A 74 3.23 11.36 -4.90
C GLN A 74 3.24 10.84 -3.46
N HIS A 75 2.58 11.54 -2.54
CA HIS A 75 2.39 11.07 -1.17
C HIS A 75 1.66 9.72 -1.13
N THR A 76 0.57 9.57 -1.89
CA THR A 76 -0.16 8.28 -1.98
C THR A 76 0.74 7.17 -2.51
N LEU A 77 1.47 7.42 -3.60
CA LEU A 77 2.40 6.43 -4.18
C LEU A 77 3.51 6.03 -3.22
N ASN A 78 4.08 6.99 -2.49
CA ASN A 78 5.09 6.71 -1.47
C ASN A 78 4.53 5.89 -0.32
N HIS A 79 3.34 6.23 0.15
CA HIS A 79 2.65 5.53 1.23
C HIS A 79 2.38 4.06 0.86
N GLU A 80 1.81 3.81 -0.32
CA GLU A 80 1.56 2.43 -0.80
C GLU A 80 2.87 1.65 -0.97
N PHE A 81 3.93 2.30 -1.45
CA PHE A 81 5.23 1.67 -1.51
C PHE A 81 5.78 1.32 -0.11
N GLY A 82 5.49 2.15 0.89
CA GLY A 82 5.78 1.85 2.29
C GLY A 82 5.12 0.56 2.77
N HIS A 83 3.85 0.34 2.41
CA HIS A 83 3.15 -0.93 2.69
C HIS A 83 3.77 -2.12 1.94
N GLN A 84 4.25 -1.93 0.72
CA GLN A 84 4.96 -2.99 -0.02
C GLN A 84 6.28 -3.39 0.67
N ILE A 85 6.99 -2.44 1.26
CA ILE A 85 8.16 -2.75 2.10
C ILE A 85 7.74 -3.44 3.40
N GLN A 86 6.63 -3.05 4.00
CA GLN A 86 6.07 -3.77 5.16
C GLN A 86 5.73 -5.23 4.80
N ASN A 87 5.21 -5.50 3.59
CA ASN A 87 5.00 -6.85 3.12
C ASN A 87 6.29 -7.68 3.10
N CYS A 88 7.42 -7.08 2.71
CA CYS A 88 8.73 -7.73 2.76
C CYS A 88 9.18 -8.06 4.19
N VAL A 89 8.73 -7.31 5.19
CA VAL A 89 9.13 -7.48 6.60
C VAL A 89 8.15 -8.38 7.35
N TYR A 90 6.86 -8.09 7.24
CA TYR A 90 5.80 -8.79 8.00
C TYR A 90 5.32 -10.06 7.30
N GLY A 91 5.57 -10.23 6.01
CA GLY A 91 5.25 -11.44 5.25
C GLY A 91 3.78 -11.83 5.35
N PRO A 92 3.46 -13.07 5.80
CA PRO A 92 2.08 -13.53 5.89
C PRO A 92 1.18 -12.66 6.79
N PHE A 93 1.76 -11.99 7.79
CA PHE A 93 1.02 -11.09 8.69
C PHE A 93 0.57 -9.79 8.01
N MET A 94 1.13 -9.47 6.84
CA MET A 94 0.70 -8.30 6.06
C MET A 94 -0.78 -8.37 5.68
N VAL A 95 -1.33 -9.57 5.47
CA VAL A 95 -2.77 -9.77 5.23
C VAL A 95 -3.62 -9.16 6.35
N LEU A 96 -3.23 -9.34 7.61
CA LEU A 96 -3.95 -8.77 8.76
C LEU A 96 -3.84 -7.25 8.81
N ILE A 97 -2.66 -6.72 8.47
CA ILE A 97 -2.42 -5.26 8.40
C ILE A 97 -3.29 -4.66 7.29
N THR A 98 -3.30 -5.24 6.10
CA THR A 98 -4.13 -4.78 4.96
C THR A 98 -5.62 -4.83 5.28
N LEU A 99 -6.10 -5.90 5.94
CA LEU A 99 -7.50 -5.99 6.40
C LEU A 99 -7.82 -4.92 7.45
N ALA A 100 -6.93 -4.67 8.40
CA ALA A 100 -7.11 -3.63 9.42
C ALA A 100 -7.12 -2.23 8.79
N SER A 101 -6.26 -1.96 7.80
CA SER A 101 -6.22 -0.71 7.04
C SER A 101 -7.52 -0.51 6.27
N ALA A 102 -8.01 -1.53 5.55
CA ALA A 102 -9.28 -1.48 4.84
C ALA A 102 -10.47 -1.23 5.79
N ALA A 103 -10.54 -1.95 6.90
CA ALA A 103 -11.58 -1.75 7.92
C ALA A 103 -11.55 -0.32 8.47
N ARG A 104 -10.36 0.22 8.76
CA ARG A 104 -10.16 1.61 9.20
C ARG A 104 -10.63 2.61 8.14
N TYR A 105 -10.27 2.41 6.89
CA TYR A 105 -10.72 3.25 5.78
C TYR A 105 -12.25 3.30 5.68
N HIS A 106 -12.91 2.14 5.68
CA HIS A 106 -14.38 2.06 5.63
C HIS A 106 -15.04 2.67 6.87
N TYR A 107 -14.52 2.42 8.07
CA TYR A 107 -15.02 3.04 9.30
C TYR A 107 -14.92 4.56 9.25
N ARG A 108 -13.82 5.12 8.78
CA ARG A 108 -13.63 6.57 8.66
C ARG A 108 -14.62 7.19 7.66
N ASN A 109 -14.82 6.55 6.52
CA ASN A 109 -15.79 7.01 5.52
C ASN A 109 -17.22 6.94 6.06
N TRP A 110 -17.58 5.87 6.72
CA TRP A 110 -18.87 5.73 7.41
C TRP A 110 -19.05 6.79 8.50
N SER A 111 -18.04 7.00 9.34
CA SER A 111 -18.09 7.97 10.43
C SER A 111 -18.26 9.40 9.90
N ARG A 112 -17.54 9.80 8.87
CA ARG A 112 -17.69 11.12 8.23
C ARG A 112 -19.10 11.35 7.70
N LYS A 113 -19.73 10.30 7.17
CA LYS A 113 -21.09 10.38 6.62
C LYS A 113 -22.16 10.45 7.71
N HIS A 114 -22.01 9.72 8.80
CA HIS A 114 -23.08 9.55 9.80
C HIS A 114 -22.82 10.31 11.11
N LYS A 115 -21.59 10.78 11.35
CA LYS A 115 -21.18 11.50 12.56
C LYS A 115 -20.35 12.73 12.20
N PRO A 116 -20.92 13.75 11.53
CA PRO A 116 -20.15 14.88 10.99
C PRO A 116 -19.44 15.72 12.06
N ASN A 117 -19.91 15.66 13.32
CA ASN A 117 -19.36 16.43 14.45
C ASN A 117 -18.20 15.70 15.18
N VAL A 118 -17.83 14.49 14.74
CA VAL A 118 -16.73 13.72 15.35
C VAL A 118 -15.44 14.03 14.64
N THR A 119 -14.49 14.61 15.37
CA THR A 119 -13.12 14.78 14.88
C THR A 119 -12.39 13.44 14.91
N LEU A 120 -12.05 12.92 13.73
CA LEU A 120 -11.27 11.71 13.60
C LEU A 120 -9.77 12.02 13.68
N PRO A 121 -8.97 11.22 14.39
CA PRO A 121 -7.51 11.39 14.41
C PRO A 121 -6.93 11.27 12.99
N PRO A 122 -5.73 11.80 12.72
CA PRO A 122 -5.08 11.64 11.42
C PRO A 122 -5.05 10.18 10.95
N TYR A 123 -5.07 9.95 9.64
CA TYR A 123 -5.05 8.60 9.10
C TYR A 123 -3.81 7.83 9.58
N ASP A 124 -2.66 8.47 9.55
CA ASP A 124 -1.35 7.93 9.93
C ASP A 124 -1.13 7.81 11.45
N SER A 125 -2.15 8.10 12.27
CA SER A 125 -2.03 7.98 13.74
C SER A 125 -1.93 6.54 14.25
N ILE A 126 -2.34 5.55 13.45
CA ILE A 126 -2.14 4.14 13.77
C ILE A 126 -0.75 3.69 13.28
N TRP A 127 -0.09 2.83 14.08
CA TRP A 127 1.33 2.55 13.90
C TRP A 127 1.71 2.04 12.51
N PHE A 128 0.94 1.15 11.90
CA PHE A 128 1.26 0.59 10.59
C PHE A 128 1.08 1.59 9.44
N GLU A 129 0.10 2.50 9.52
CA GLU A 129 -0.08 3.56 8.52
C GLU A 129 1.02 4.63 8.63
N GLY A 130 1.32 5.07 9.86
CA GLY A 130 2.40 6.02 10.10
C GLY A 130 3.78 5.45 9.75
N GLU A 131 3.98 4.15 9.94
CA GLU A 131 5.20 3.45 9.53
C GLU A 131 5.30 3.37 8.01
N ALA A 132 4.22 3.05 7.28
CA ALA A 132 4.20 3.03 5.82
C ALA A 132 4.56 4.39 5.23
N THR A 133 3.97 5.48 5.74
CA THR A 133 4.31 6.85 5.32
C THR A 133 5.79 7.15 5.53
N LYS A 134 6.35 6.84 6.70
CA LYS A 134 7.78 7.06 7.00
C LYS A 134 8.71 6.26 6.09
N ILE A 135 8.37 4.98 5.85
CA ILE A 135 9.14 4.11 4.96
C ILE A 135 9.13 4.66 3.53
N GLY A 136 7.94 4.98 3.01
CA GLY A 136 7.78 5.48 1.65
C GLY A 136 8.57 6.77 1.40
N ASN A 137 8.49 7.72 2.34
CA ASN A 137 9.26 8.97 2.27
C ASN A 137 10.77 8.71 2.34
N TYR A 138 11.22 7.81 3.24
CA TYR A 138 12.64 7.43 3.31
C TYR A 138 13.17 6.87 1.98
N TYR A 139 12.37 6.04 1.28
CA TYR A 139 12.79 5.47 -0.02
C TYR A 139 12.84 6.51 -1.12
N LYS A 140 11.98 7.50 -1.10
CA LYS A 140 12.02 8.63 -2.04
C LYS A 140 13.21 9.56 -1.78
N GLY A 141 13.69 9.64 -0.54
CA GLY A 141 14.78 10.54 -0.13
C GLY A 141 14.27 11.87 0.45
N GLU A 142 13.06 11.82 1.00
CA GLU A 142 12.43 12.91 1.77
C GLU A 142 12.56 12.68 3.28
#